data_a1fc6ed0467a12babbba8cbb8711edc1
#
_entry.id   a1fc6ed0467a12babbba8cbb8711edc1
#
_cell.length_a   1.000
_cell.length_b   1.000
_cell.length_c   1.000
_cell.angle_alpha   90.00
_cell.angle_beta   90.00
_cell.angle_gamma   90.00
#
_symmetry.space_group_name_H-M   'P 1'
#
loop_
_entity.id
_entity.type
_entity.pdbx_description
1 polymer ?
#
loop_
_entity_poly.entity_id
_entity_poly.type
_entity_poly.pdbx_seq_one_letter_code
_entity_poly.pdbx_strand_id
1 'polypeptide(L)'
;YSEWLYKLSPRFGISHILTDGATFTFNYGLYYQTPVYENIYLNTNRQENPEEVIVESEGFIGNATMVGERTQSYEFAFNVQVGQNWAYSIAGWVKDMDRLSTAKTYRSMVGEYSVSSNGDYGTAKGIDFTLTNRGQLINTTIQYTYSKAKANGEYDQAAFGNQYVDAPTQEFTMPFDRPHDITVQLYSSKLPLGINAALTGFYESGIPYTGTLEKGDGEPYSDVLNKFAKSLEVLIF
;
A
#
# COMPACT_ATOMS: atom_id res chain seq x y z
N TYR A 1 -22.98 2.87 -26.23
CA TYR A 1 -22.21 4.05 -26.65
C TYR A 1 -20.93 4.08 -25.82
N SER A 2 -19.74 3.95 -26.44
CA SER A 2 -18.46 4.10 -25.78
C SER A 2 -18.08 5.59 -25.78
N GLU A 3 -18.10 6.21 -24.64
CA GLU A 3 -17.54 7.55 -24.46
C GLU A 3 -16.03 7.46 -24.20
N TRP A 4 -15.27 8.32 -24.85
CA TRP A 4 -13.84 8.45 -24.60
C TRP A 4 -13.62 9.10 -23.24
N LEU A 5 -12.99 8.38 -22.31
CA LEU A 5 -12.61 8.91 -21.00
C LEU A 5 -11.23 9.55 -21.08
N TYR A 6 -11.17 10.86 -20.99
CA TYR A 6 -9.91 11.60 -20.85
C TYR A 6 -9.60 11.86 -19.38
N LYS A 7 -8.39 11.55 -18.95
CA LYS A 7 -7.91 11.85 -17.61
C LYS A 7 -6.59 12.59 -17.71
N LEU A 8 -6.53 13.78 -17.12
CA LEU A 8 -5.30 14.56 -16.99
C LEU A 8 -4.58 14.13 -15.71
N SER A 9 -3.34 13.73 -15.83
CA SER A 9 -2.46 13.33 -14.73
C SER A 9 -1.31 14.32 -14.57
N PRO A 10 -1.57 15.55 -14.06
CA PRO A 10 -0.55 16.54 -13.88
C PRO A 10 0.49 16.10 -12.86
N ARG A 11 1.75 16.41 -13.13
CA ARG A 11 2.86 16.17 -12.23
C ARG A 11 3.72 17.41 -12.19
N PHE A 12 4.16 17.77 -10.99
CA PHE A 12 4.96 18.94 -10.76
C PHE A 12 6.11 18.58 -9.82
N GLY A 13 7.31 19.01 -10.13
CA GLY A 13 8.49 18.81 -9.29
C GLY A 13 9.34 20.07 -9.24
N ILE A 14 9.83 20.39 -8.06
CA ILE A 14 10.83 21.42 -7.81
C ILE A 14 12.01 20.78 -7.11
N SER A 15 13.22 21.12 -7.56
CA SER A 15 14.46 20.83 -6.86
C SER A 15 15.22 22.13 -6.62
N HIS A 16 15.65 22.35 -5.39
CA HIS A 16 16.38 23.54 -4.99
C HIS A 16 17.68 23.18 -4.27
N ILE A 17 18.78 23.71 -4.75
CA ILE A 17 20.09 23.56 -4.12
C ILE A 17 20.15 24.52 -2.94
N LEU A 18 20.25 23.97 -1.73
CA LEU A 18 20.35 24.75 -0.48
C LEU A 18 21.79 25.14 -0.20
N THR A 19 22.72 24.21 -0.44
CA THR A 19 24.17 24.39 -0.32
C THR A 19 24.88 23.49 -1.33
N ASP A 20 26.20 23.59 -1.47
CA ASP A 20 27.00 22.75 -2.35
C ASP A 20 26.81 21.24 -2.10
N GLY A 21 26.38 20.85 -0.91
CA GLY A 21 26.16 19.46 -0.52
C GLY A 21 24.72 19.12 -0.15
N ALA A 22 23.77 20.05 -0.27
CA ALA A 22 22.40 19.81 0.19
C ALA A 22 21.37 20.28 -0.86
N THR A 23 20.40 19.41 -1.14
CA THR A 23 19.31 19.64 -2.07
C THR A 23 17.98 19.34 -1.43
N PHE A 24 17.02 20.23 -1.60
CA PHE A 24 15.61 20.02 -1.28
C PHE A 24 14.85 19.69 -2.56
N THR A 25 13.94 18.72 -2.49
CA THR A 25 13.06 18.35 -3.60
C THR A 25 11.62 18.25 -3.10
N PHE A 26 10.70 18.77 -3.89
CA PHE A 26 9.26 18.62 -3.70
C PHE A 26 8.64 18.09 -4.98
N ASN A 27 7.80 17.05 -4.86
CA ASN A 27 7.06 16.46 -5.96
C ASN A 27 5.56 16.39 -5.60
N TYR A 28 4.75 16.72 -6.59
CA TYR A 28 3.31 16.51 -6.57
C TYR A 28 2.92 15.72 -7.81
N GLY A 29 2.01 14.76 -7.66
CA GLY A 29 1.48 14.00 -8.78
C GLY A 29 0.04 13.58 -8.59
N LEU A 30 -0.73 13.69 -9.65
CA LEU A 30 -2.07 13.12 -9.77
C LEU A 30 -2.00 11.93 -10.72
N TYR A 31 -2.45 10.78 -10.25
CA TYR A 31 -2.39 9.51 -10.99
C TYR A 31 -3.78 8.92 -11.12
N TYR A 32 -4.04 8.28 -12.26
CA TYR A 32 -5.24 7.49 -12.49
C TYR A 32 -4.84 6.09 -12.91
N GLN A 33 -5.51 5.10 -12.34
CA GLN A 33 -5.35 3.68 -12.65
C GLN A 33 -6.70 3.12 -13.08
N THR A 34 -6.74 2.42 -14.21
CA THR A 34 -7.95 1.72 -14.64
C THR A 34 -8.20 0.54 -13.71
N PRO A 35 -9.43 0.31 -13.23
CA PRO A 35 -9.76 -0.89 -12.48
C PRO A 35 -9.42 -2.14 -13.29
N VAL A 36 -9.22 -3.26 -12.60
CA VAL A 36 -8.98 -4.55 -13.26
C VAL A 36 -10.17 -4.92 -14.15
N TYR A 37 -9.92 -5.57 -15.28
CA TYR A 37 -10.96 -5.88 -16.26
C TYR A 37 -12.09 -6.76 -15.72
N GLU A 38 -11.80 -7.59 -14.74
CA GLU A 38 -12.79 -8.39 -14.04
C GLU A 38 -13.85 -7.50 -13.38
N ASN A 39 -13.45 -6.45 -12.67
CA ASN A 39 -14.38 -5.50 -12.05
C ASN A 39 -15.22 -4.72 -13.06
N ILE A 40 -14.77 -4.64 -14.32
CA ILE A 40 -15.47 -3.88 -15.36
C ILE A 40 -16.39 -4.79 -16.20
N TYR A 41 -15.93 -5.99 -16.56
CA TYR A 41 -16.55 -6.78 -17.62
C TYR A 41 -17.14 -8.11 -17.18
N LEU A 42 -16.83 -8.62 -15.97
CA LEU A 42 -17.34 -9.92 -15.56
C LEU A 42 -18.86 -9.89 -15.44
N ASN A 43 -19.52 -10.80 -16.11
CA ASN A 43 -20.99 -11.00 -16.06
C ASN A 43 -21.83 -9.73 -16.35
N THR A 44 -21.31 -8.74 -17.06
CA THR A 44 -22.04 -7.48 -17.33
C THR A 44 -23.30 -7.70 -18.18
N ASN A 45 -23.37 -8.80 -18.95
CA ASN A 45 -24.56 -9.22 -19.69
C ASN A 45 -25.69 -9.75 -18.79
N ARG A 46 -25.41 -9.99 -17.50
CA ARG A 46 -26.36 -10.50 -16.50
C ARG A 46 -26.94 -9.40 -15.61
N GLN A 47 -26.65 -8.13 -15.86
CA GLN A 47 -27.15 -7.02 -15.03
C GLN A 47 -28.69 -6.93 -15.03
N GLU A 48 -29.36 -7.41 -16.08
CA GLU A 48 -30.82 -7.44 -16.14
C GLU A 48 -31.44 -8.57 -15.30
N ASN A 49 -30.70 -9.69 -15.16
CA ASN A 49 -31.10 -10.86 -14.36
C ASN A 49 -29.99 -11.27 -13.41
N PRO A 50 -29.70 -10.51 -12.36
CA PRO A 50 -28.55 -10.79 -11.46
C PRO A 50 -28.70 -12.11 -10.69
N GLU A 51 -29.92 -12.63 -10.53
CA GLU A 51 -30.19 -13.89 -9.85
C GLU A 51 -29.56 -15.10 -10.56
N GLU A 52 -29.37 -15.06 -11.87
CA GLU A 52 -28.67 -16.11 -12.61
C GLU A 52 -27.18 -16.17 -12.24
N VAL A 53 -26.59 -15.03 -11.89
CA VAL A 53 -25.17 -14.92 -11.51
C VAL A 53 -24.88 -15.58 -10.16
N ILE A 54 -25.85 -15.60 -9.26
CA ILE A 54 -25.69 -16.23 -7.94
C ILE A 54 -25.29 -17.68 -8.07
N VAL A 55 -25.82 -18.36 -9.09
CA VAL A 55 -25.56 -19.80 -9.30
C VAL A 55 -24.25 -20.04 -10.07
N GLU A 56 -23.90 -19.16 -11.01
CA GLU A 56 -22.80 -19.39 -11.98
C GLU A 56 -21.46 -18.80 -11.54
N SER A 57 -21.45 -17.72 -10.72
CA SER A 57 -20.25 -16.92 -10.49
C SER A 57 -20.19 -16.33 -9.07
N GLU A 58 -20.67 -17.06 -8.07
CA GLU A 58 -20.69 -16.60 -6.68
C GLU A 58 -21.36 -15.22 -6.49
N GLY A 59 -22.23 -14.85 -7.42
CA GLY A 59 -22.99 -13.61 -7.35
C GLY A 59 -22.21 -12.32 -7.69
N PHE A 60 -21.08 -12.38 -8.40
CA PHE A 60 -20.31 -11.18 -8.74
C PHE A 60 -20.62 -10.66 -10.15
N ILE A 61 -20.87 -9.35 -10.25
CA ILE A 61 -21.17 -8.66 -11.50
C ILE A 61 -20.21 -7.47 -11.66
N GLY A 62 -19.48 -7.41 -12.77
CA GLY A 62 -18.67 -6.27 -13.16
C GLY A 62 -19.52 -5.05 -13.51
N ASN A 63 -18.93 -3.87 -13.49
CA ASN A 63 -19.59 -2.61 -13.79
C ASN A 63 -18.83 -1.81 -14.84
N ALA A 64 -19.35 -1.80 -16.06
CA ALA A 64 -18.74 -1.09 -17.19
C ALA A 64 -18.72 0.46 -17.04
N THR A 65 -19.42 1.00 -16.03
CA THR A 65 -19.43 2.45 -15.77
C THR A 65 -18.39 2.87 -14.74
N MET A 66 -17.57 1.94 -14.23
CA MET A 66 -16.48 2.27 -13.30
C MET A 66 -15.50 3.26 -13.90
N VAL A 67 -15.05 4.18 -13.07
CA VAL A 67 -14.04 5.17 -13.43
C VAL A 67 -12.68 4.78 -12.86
N GLY A 68 -11.60 5.34 -13.43
CA GLY A 68 -10.26 5.08 -12.93
C GLY A 68 -10.09 5.52 -11.46
N GLU A 69 -9.44 4.68 -10.70
CA GLU A 69 -8.96 4.98 -9.35
C GLU A 69 -8.03 6.19 -9.39
N ARG A 70 -8.09 7.03 -8.39
CA ARG A 70 -7.32 8.27 -8.34
C ARG A 70 -6.38 8.29 -7.14
N THR A 71 -5.12 8.64 -7.37
CA THR A 71 -4.13 8.86 -6.31
C THR A 71 -3.53 10.25 -6.45
N GLN A 72 -3.56 11.02 -5.37
CA GLN A 72 -2.80 12.25 -5.19
C GLN A 72 -1.57 11.94 -4.33
N SER A 73 -0.39 12.28 -4.85
CA SER A 73 0.88 12.04 -4.15
C SER A 73 1.61 13.35 -3.91
N TYR A 74 2.07 13.50 -2.68
CA TYR A 74 2.94 14.59 -2.24
C TYR A 74 4.21 13.97 -1.65
N GLU A 75 5.35 14.47 -2.07
CA GLU A 75 6.64 14.01 -1.60
C GLU A 75 7.59 15.19 -1.42
N PHE A 76 8.32 15.21 -0.32
CA PHE A 76 9.42 16.15 -0.09
C PHE A 76 10.64 15.36 0.37
N ALA A 77 11.81 15.76 -0.10
CA ALA A 77 13.05 15.10 0.25
C ALA A 77 14.18 16.10 0.47
N PHE A 78 15.02 15.76 1.44
CA PHE A 78 16.30 16.43 1.67
C PHE A 78 17.41 15.42 1.41
N ASN A 79 18.29 15.74 0.46
CA ASN A 79 19.45 14.95 0.14
C ASN A 79 20.69 15.73 0.55
N VAL A 80 21.55 15.14 1.35
CA VAL A 80 22.73 15.80 1.89
C VAL A 80 23.95 14.92 1.69
N GLN A 81 24.99 15.50 1.12
CA GLN A 81 26.32 14.91 1.05
C GLN A 81 27.19 15.50 2.14
N VAL A 82 27.84 14.64 2.92
CA VAL A 82 28.75 15.03 4.00
C VAL A 82 30.15 14.53 3.65
N GLY A 83 31.03 15.47 3.33
CA GLY A 83 32.36 15.14 2.87
C GLY A 83 32.34 14.37 1.54
N GLN A 84 33.35 13.49 1.34
CA GLN A 84 33.49 12.76 0.07
C GLN A 84 32.79 11.41 0.06
N ASN A 85 32.50 10.86 1.22
CA ASN A 85 32.12 9.46 1.33
C ASN A 85 30.73 9.22 1.90
N TRP A 86 30.11 10.18 2.57
CA TRP A 86 28.81 10.03 3.21
C TRP A 86 27.74 10.82 2.47
N ALA A 87 26.58 10.20 2.31
CA ALA A 87 25.37 10.86 1.88
C ALA A 87 24.18 10.33 2.68
N TYR A 88 23.23 11.20 3.00
CA TYR A 88 21.95 10.78 3.55
C TYR A 88 20.79 11.47 2.85
N SER A 89 19.68 10.81 2.82
CA SER A 89 18.41 11.32 2.31
C SER A 89 17.33 11.09 3.36
N ILE A 90 16.48 12.08 3.55
CA ILE A 90 15.25 11.98 4.33
C ILE A 90 14.13 12.42 3.42
N ALA A 91 13.17 11.54 3.16
CA ALA A 91 11.97 11.85 2.39
C ALA A 91 10.72 11.62 3.23
N GLY A 92 9.75 12.50 3.08
CA GLY A 92 8.41 12.31 3.63
C GLY A 92 7.39 12.33 2.50
N TRP A 93 6.41 11.45 2.55
CA TRP A 93 5.41 11.34 1.51
C TRP A 93 4.02 11.03 2.05
N VAL A 94 3.02 11.50 1.32
CA VAL A 94 1.60 11.23 1.56
C VAL A 94 0.95 10.90 0.23
N LYS A 95 0.12 9.86 0.22
CA LYS A 95 -0.71 9.45 -0.90
C LYS A 95 -2.15 9.36 -0.44
N ASP A 96 -3.01 10.15 -1.04
CA ASP A 96 -4.45 10.09 -0.86
C ASP A 96 -5.07 9.40 -2.06
N MET A 97 -5.81 8.34 -1.81
CA MET A 97 -6.43 7.49 -2.82
C MET A 97 -7.94 7.59 -2.69
N ASP A 98 -8.62 7.79 -3.79
CA ASP A 98 -10.07 7.74 -3.86
C ASP A 98 -10.56 6.97 -5.08
N ARG A 99 -11.86 6.68 -5.09
CA ARG A 99 -12.50 5.87 -6.14
C ARG A 99 -11.88 4.48 -6.27
N LEU A 100 -11.38 3.95 -5.15
CA LEU A 100 -10.88 2.58 -5.14
C LEU A 100 -11.99 1.61 -5.49
N SER A 101 -11.62 0.53 -6.16
CA SER A 101 -12.57 -0.52 -6.54
C SER A 101 -13.10 -1.21 -5.28
N THR A 102 -14.40 -1.32 -5.19
CA THR A 102 -15.13 -2.01 -4.13
C THR A 102 -16.28 -2.81 -4.72
N ALA A 103 -16.96 -3.61 -3.92
CA ALA A 103 -18.15 -4.33 -4.30
C ALA A 103 -19.33 -3.94 -3.40
N LYS A 104 -20.48 -3.61 -4.02
CA LYS A 104 -21.72 -3.40 -3.30
C LYS A 104 -22.56 -4.66 -3.34
N THR A 105 -22.86 -5.22 -2.18
CA THR A 105 -23.67 -6.42 -2.05
C THR A 105 -25.16 -6.08 -1.99
N TYR A 106 -25.94 -6.78 -2.78
CA TYR A 106 -27.38 -6.68 -2.84
C TYR A 106 -28.01 -8.01 -2.42
N ARG A 107 -29.11 -7.96 -1.72
CA ARG A 107 -29.88 -9.13 -1.31
C ARG A 107 -31.13 -9.27 -2.15
N SER A 108 -31.32 -10.46 -2.71
CA SER A 108 -32.58 -10.84 -3.37
C SER A 108 -33.25 -12.00 -2.61
N MET A 109 -34.43 -12.40 -3.04
CA MET A 109 -35.14 -13.56 -2.47
C MET A 109 -34.40 -14.90 -2.76
N VAL A 110 -33.56 -14.93 -3.77
CA VAL A 110 -32.82 -16.13 -4.19
C VAL A 110 -31.46 -16.21 -3.52
N GLY A 111 -30.86 -15.06 -3.14
CA GLY A 111 -29.54 -15.02 -2.51
C GLY A 111 -28.93 -13.63 -2.54
N GLU A 112 -27.62 -13.57 -2.40
CA GLU A 112 -26.83 -12.34 -2.42
C GLU A 112 -26.02 -12.28 -3.71
N TYR A 113 -25.86 -11.07 -4.27
CA TYR A 113 -24.97 -10.78 -5.38
C TYR A 113 -24.25 -9.44 -5.15
N SER A 114 -23.08 -9.31 -5.70
CA SER A 114 -22.24 -8.12 -5.57
C SER A 114 -21.99 -7.46 -6.91
N VAL A 115 -22.04 -6.15 -6.95
CA VAL A 115 -21.74 -5.35 -8.14
C VAL A 115 -20.54 -4.47 -7.88
N SER A 116 -19.57 -4.50 -8.78
CA SER A 116 -18.38 -3.64 -8.72
C SER A 116 -18.76 -2.16 -8.71
N SER A 117 -18.08 -1.39 -7.91
CA SER A 117 -18.31 0.05 -7.72
C SER A 117 -16.99 0.78 -7.43
N ASN A 118 -16.99 2.10 -7.61
CA ASN A 118 -15.97 2.98 -7.05
C ASN A 118 -16.53 3.60 -5.77
N GLY A 119 -16.01 3.25 -4.63
CA GLY A 119 -16.57 3.75 -3.36
C GLY A 119 -15.55 3.93 -2.26
N ASP A 120 -14.45 3.22 -2.34
CA ASP A 120 -13.48 3.20 -1.28
C ASP A 120 -12.45 4.32 -1.44
N TYR A 121 -11.85 4.66 -0.31
CA TYR A 121 -10.77 5.62 -0.21
C TYR A 121 -9.71 5.11 0.75
N GLY A 122 -8.48 5.62 0.61
CA GLY A 122 -7.40 5.24 1.49
C GLY A 122 -6.31 6.30 1.54
N THR A 123 -5.52 6.23 2.58
CA THR A 123 -4.39 7.12 2.79
C THR A 123 -3.16 6.28 3.13
N ALA A 124 -2.07 6.52 2.43
CA ALA A 124 -0.76 5.97 2.78
C ALA A 124 0.21 7.12 3.01
N LYS A 125 0.99 7.04 4.09
CA LYS A 125 1.99 8.06 4.43
C LYS A 125 3.21 7.44 5.07
N GLY A 126 4.36 8.06 4.85
CA GLY A 126 5.60 7.52 5.38
C GLY A 126 6.75 8.50 5.37
N ILE A 127 7.82 8.04 5.99
CA ILE A 127 9.12 8.71 6.03
C ILE A 127 10.16 7.66 5.64
N ASP A 128 11.01 8.01 4.67
CA ASP A 128 12.13 7.20 4.22
C ASP A 128 13.43 7.85 4.65
N PHE A 129 14.33 7.07 5.19
CA PHE A 129 15.68 7.47 5.51
C PHE A 129 16.67 6.56 4.79
N THR A 130 17.62 7.14 4.06
CA THR A 130 18.69 6.41 3.41
C THR A 130 20.03 6.99 3.83
N LEU A 131 20.92 6.15 4.30
CA LEU A 131 22.32 6.49 4.60
C LEU A 131 23.24 5.67 3.71
N THR A 132 24.12 6.33 2.98
CA THR A 132 25.12 5.70 2.12
C THR A 132 26.51 6.13 2.55
N ASN A 133 27.40 5.16 2.69
CA ASN A 133 28.83 5.39 2.86
C ASN A 133 29.61 4.70 1.73
N ARG A 134 30.47 5.42 1.06
CA ARG A 134 31.44 4.92 0.08
C ARG A 134 32.82 4.84 0.72
N GLY A 135 32.99 3.81 1.55
CA GLY A 135 34.26 3.57 2.23
C GLY A 135 35.32 3.00 1.28
N GLN A 136 36.59 3.06 1.69
CA GLN A 136 37.69 2.51 0.88
C GLN A 136 37.65 0.98 0.81
N LEU A 137 37.19 0.33 1.86
CA LEU A 137 37.14 -1.14 1.98
C LEU A 137 35.70 -1.65 1.88
N ILE A 138 34.76 -0.98 2.53
CA ILE A 138 33.36 -1.42 2.61
C ILE A 138 32.47 -0.24 2.19
N ASN A 139 31.55 -0.50 1.25
CA ASN A 139 30.44 0.37 0.93
C ASN A 139 29.22 -0.08 1.76
N THR A 140 28.54 0.87 2.37
CA THR A 140 27.39 0.62 3.22
C THR A 140 26.21 1.40 2.72
N THR A 141 25.04 0.74 2.63
CA THR A 141 23.76 1.41 2.43
C THR A 141 22.78 0.93 3.50
N ILE A 142 22.18 1.85 4.22
CA ILE A 142 21.14 1.58 5.20
C ILE A 142 19.89 2.33 4.73
N GLN A 143 18.80 1.60 4.57
CA GLN A 143 17.50 2.16 4.23
C GLN A 143 16.53 1.83 5.34
N TYR A 144 15.77 2.81 5.78
CA TYR A 144 14.71 2.65 6.76
C TYR A 144 13.47 3.36 6.27
N THR A 145 12.36 2.66 6.25
CA THR A 145 11.04 3.20 5.95
C THR A 145 10.13 3.04 7.15
N TYR A 146 9.49 4.13 7.53
CA TYR A 146 8.33 4.10 8.41
C TYR A 146 7.10 4.51 7.62
N SER A 147 6.11 3.64 7.53
CA SER A 147 4.89 3.93 6.79
C SER A 147 3.64 3.42 7.50
N LYS A 148 2.50 4.03 7.14
CA LYS A 148 1.17 3.57 7.53
C LYS A 148 0.23 3.66 6.35
N ALA A 149 -0.49 2.56 6.09
CA ALA A 149 -1.54 2.46 5.11
C ALA A 149 -2.89 2.22 5.82
N LYS A 150 -3.86 3.07 5.52
CA LYS A 150 -5.22 2.97 6.02
C LYS A 150 -6.20 3.11 4.86
N ALA A 151 -7.30 2.40 4.94
CA ALA A 151 -8.40 2.56 4.00
C ALA A 151 -9.72 2.24 4.70
N ASN A 152 -10.83 2.70 4.12
CA ASN A 152 -12.13 2.11 4.35
C ASN A 152 -12.35 1.08 3.25
N GLY A 153 -12.88 -0.08 3.47
CA GLY A 153 -13.21 -0.91 2.36
C GLY A 153 -13.31 -2.39 2.63
N GLU A 154 -13.35 -3.10 1.56
CA GLU A 154 -13.65 -4.50 1.32
C GLU A 154 -13.15 -5.51 2.37
N TYR A 155 -12.13 -5.14 3.12
CA TYR A 155 -11.50 -6.02 4.09
C TYR A 155 -12.38 -6.31 5.32
N ASP A 156 -13.29 -5.41 5.63
CA ASP A 156 -14.19 -5.57 6.76
C ASP A 156 -15.29 -6.59 6.47
N GLN A 157 -15.72 -6.73 5.22
CA GLN A 157 -16.68 -7.78 4.83
C GLN A 157 -16.08 -9.17 4.98
N ALA A 158 -14.82 -9.35 4.66
CA ALA A 158 -14.12 -10.62 4.88
C ALA A 158 -13.86 -10.92 6.36
N ALA A 159 -13.66 -9.89 7.20
CA ALA A 159 -13.40 -10.03 8.63
C ALA A 159 -14.67 -10.23 9.45
N PHE A 160 -15.77 -9.60 9.09
CA PHE A 160 -17.02 -9.60 9.88
C PHE A 160 -18.17 -10.38 9.23
N GLY A 161 -17.94 -10.95 8.04
CA GLY A 161 -18.95 -11.72 7.30
C GLY A 161 -20.12 -10.83 6.83
N ASN A 162 -21.18 -11.49 6.34
CA ASN A 162 -22.35 -10.82 5.75
C ASN A 162 -23.23 -10.04 6.74
N GLN A 163 -22.73 -9.69 7.91
CA GLN A 163 -23.51 -8.97 8.93
C GLN A 163 -23.57 -7.46 8.67
N TYR A 164 -22.65 -6.92 7.88
CA TYR A 164 -22.57 -5.50 7.56
C TYR A 164 -22.79 -5.27 6.07
N VAL A 165 -23.99 -4.83 5.75
CA VAL A 165 -24.40 -4.46 4.38
C VAL A 165 -23.79 -3.10 3.98
N ASP A 166 -23.42 -2.28 4.96
CA ASP A 166 -22.82 -0.98 4.76
C ASP A 166 -21.32 -1.03 5.08
N ALA A 167 -20.50 -0.63 4.12
CA ALA A 167 -19.07 -0.48 4.35
C ALA A 167 -18.81 0.51 5.51
N PRO A 168 -17.87 0.22 6.41
CA PRO A 168 -17.57 1.12 7.51
C PRO A 168 -17.10 2.47 6.99
N THR A 169 -17.61 3.53 7.59
CA THR A 169 -17.24 4.90 7.26
C THR A 169 -15.88 5.31 7.86
N GLN A 170 -15.26 4.43 8.64
CA GLN A 170 -13.97 4.71 9.31
C GLN A 170 -12.83 4.00 8.62
N GLU A 171 -11.72 4.71 8.48
CA GLU A 171 -10.47 4.12 8.02
C GLU A 171 -9.89 3.17 9.09
N PHE A 172 -9.43 2.02 8.66
CA PHE A 172 -8.70 1.06 9.47
C PHE A 172 -7.33 0.75 8.84
N THR A 173 -6.42 0.22 9.65
CA THR A 173 -5.09 -0.16 9.19
C THR A 173 -5.19 -1.34 8.26
N MET A 174 -4.58 -1.25 7.08
CA MET A 174 -4.61 -2.32 6.09
C MET A 174 -3.85 -3.55 6.59
N PRO A 175 -4.32 -4.76 6.27
CA PRO A 175 -3.75 -6.00 6.79
C PRO A 175 -2.35 -6.32 6.24
N PHE A 176 -1.96 -5.66 5.16
CA PHE A 176 -0.61 -5.74 4.60
C PHE A 176 0.30 -4.62 5.12
N ASP A 177 -0.18 -3.74 6.00
CA ASP A 177 0.61 -2.65 6.55
C ASP A 177 1.79 -3.17 7.37
N ARG A 178 2.98 -2.75 7.01
CA ARG A 178 4.23 -3.05 7.70
C ARG A 178 4.89 -1.73 8.08
N PRO A 179 4.65 -1.24 9.30
CA PRO A 179 5.09 0.10 9.67
C PRO A 179 6.60 0.32 9.61
N HIS A 180 7.40 -0.71 9.83
CA HIS A 180 8.86 -0.58 9.84
C HIS A 180 9.48 -1.55 8.85
N ASP A 181 10.31 -1.02 7.97
CA ASP A 181 11.16 -1.75 7.04
C ASP A 181 12.59 -1.22 7.16
N ILE A 182 13.56 -2.12 7.34
CA ILE A 182 14.98 -1.79 7.41
C ILE A 182 15.73 -2.71 6.47
N THR A 183 16.51 -2.14 5.57
CA THR A 183 17.44 -2.86 4.73
C THR A 183 18.87 -2.37 4.98
N VAL A 184 19.78 -3.28 5.23
CA VAL A 184 21.22 -2.99 5.39
C VAL A 184 21.99 -3.75 4.34
N GLN A 185 22.78 -3.05 3.55
CA GLN A 185 23.62 -3.63 2.51
C GLN A 185 25.08 -3.24 2.77
N LEU A 186 25.94 -4.23 2.81
CA LEU A 186 27.38 -4.08 2.92
C LEU A 186 28.03 -4.75 1.71
N TYR A 187 28.92 -4.05 1.04
CA TYR A 187 29.63 -4.57 -0.11
C TYR A 187 31.11 -4.21 -0.05
N SER A 188 31.97 -5.19 -0.28
CA SER A 188 33.42 -5.00 -0.42
C SER A 188 33.94 -5.72 -1.66
N SER A 189 34.72 -5.01 -2.47
CA SER A 189 35.45 -5.57 -3.61
C SER A 189 36.97 -5.56 -3.41
N LYS A 190 37.43 -5.21 -2.21
CA LYS A 190 38.85 -4.99 -1.91
C LYS A 190 39.37 -5.88 -0.78
N LEU A 191 38.74 -7.05 -0.58
CA LEU A 191 39.22 -8.00 0.41
C LEU A 191 40.50 -8.68 -0.06
N PRO A 192 41.37 -9.15 0.89
CA PRO A 192 42.55 -9.93 0.55
C PRO A 192 42.22 -11.11 -0.37
N LEU A 193 43.18 -11.52 -1.17
CA LEU A 193 43.07 -12.63 -2.14
C LEU A 193 42.10 -12.35 -3.32
N GLY A 194 41.74 -11.09 -3.56
CA GLY A 194 40.80 -10.73 -4.66
C GLY A 194 39.37 -11.16 -4.42
N ILE A 195 38.98 -11.37 -3.18
CA ILE A 195 37.63 -11.78 -2.80
C ILE A 195 36.70 -10.55 -2.82
N ASN A 196 35.51 -10.72 -3.37
CA ASN A 196 34.41 -9.81 -3.23
C ASN A 196 33.42 -10.39 -2.23
N ALA A 197 32.84 -9.55 -1.35
CA ALA A 197 31.84 -9.99 -0.41
C ALA A 197 30.65 -9.01 -0.41
N ALA A 198 29.46 -9.56 -0.32
CA ALA A 198 28.23 -8.81 -0.13
C ALA A 198 27.43 -9.43 1.02
N LEU A 199 26.88 -8.58 1.87
CA LEU A 199 25.96 -8.96 2.95
C LEU A 199 24.73 -8.07 2.86
N THR A 200 23.54 -8.67 2.85
CA THR A 200 22.28 -7.95 2.90
C THR A 200 21.45 -8.49 4.06
N GLY A 201 21.00 -7.57 4.91
CA GLY A 201 20.09 -7.87 6.01
C GLY A 201 18.77 -7.13 5.84
N PHE A 202 17.66 -7.79 6.16
CA PHE A 202 16.32 -7.24 6.12
C PHE A 202 15.64 -7.38 7.49
N TYR A 203 14.90 -6.36 7.86
CA TYR A 203 14.00 -6.41 8.99
C TYR A 203 12.69 -5.75 8.59
N GLU A 204 11.59 -6.47 8.71
CA GLU A 204 10.24 -5.96 8.51
C GLU A 204 9.44 -6.15 9.80
N SER A 205 8.64 -5.15 10.19
CA SER A 205 7.65 -5.35 11.22
C SER A 205 6.58 -6.32 10.72
N GLY A 206 5.96 -7.06 11.63
CA GLY A 206 4.84 -7.92 11.27
C GLY A 206 3.64 -7.13 10.77
N ILE A 207 2.74 -7.85 10.13
CA ILE A 207 1.44 -7.36 9.70
C ILE A 207 0.45 -7.28 10.86
N PRO A 208 -0.53 -6.36 10.83
CA PRO A 208 -1.61 -6.32 11.79
C PRO A 208 -2.49 -7.57 11.63
N TYR A 209 -2.94 -8.11 12.75
CA TYR A 209 -3.91 -9.20 12.75
C TYR A 209 -5.00 -8.94 13.78
N THR A 210 -6.21 -9.37 13.47
CA THR A 210 -7.33 -9.38 14.41
C THR A 210 -7.27 -10.67 15.21
N GLY A 211 -7.01 -10.56 16.51
CA GLY A 211 -7.03 -11.72 17.41
C GLY A 211 -8.46 -12.28 17.49
N THR A 212 -8.62 -13.58 17.28
CA THR A 212 -9.87 -14.28 17.64
C THR A 212 -9.97 -14.30 19.16
N LEU A 213 -11.03 -13.71 19.70
CA LEU A 213 -11.39 -13.89 21.10
C LEU A 213 -11.94 -15.32 21.23
N GLU A 214 -11.23 -16.21 21.93
CA GLU A 214 -11.84 -17.42 22.43
C GLU A 214 -12.97 -17.00 23.38
N LYS A 215 -14.17 -17.51 23.13
CA LYS A 215 -15.33 -17.27 23.96
C LYS A 215 -15.15 -17.99 25.30
N GLY A 216 -14.36 -17.36 26.17
CA GLY A 216 -14.29 -17.74 27.57
C GLY A 216 -15.42 -17.04 28.31
N ASP A 217 -16.04 -17.74 29.21
CA ASP A 217 -17.19 -17.36 30.01
C ASP A 217 -17.05 -15.95 30.59
N GLY A 218 -17.76 -14.96 30.01
CA GLY A 218 -18.22 -13.76 30.74
C GLY A 218 -17.28 -12.59 30.87
N GLU A 219 -16.13 -12.56 30.22
CA GLU A 219 -15.25 -11.36 30.23
C GLU A 219 -15.71 -10.32 29.19
N PRO A 220 -15.72 -9.03 29.56
CA PRO A 220 -16.09 -7.97 28.62
C PRO A 220 -15.04 -7.88 27.49
N TYR A 221 -15.51 -7.59 26.28
CA TYR A 221 -14.69 -7.31 25.11
C TYR A 221 -13.59 -6.29 25.45
N SER A 222 -12.40 -6.77 25.72
CA SER A 222 -11.23 -5.90 25.81
C SER A 222 -10.76 -5.56 24.39
N ASP A 223 -10.40 -4.30 24.20
CA ASP A 223 -9.93 -3.74 22.93
C ASP A 223 -9.04 -4.71 22.15
N VAL A 224 -9.44 -5.01 20.91
CA VAL A 224 -8.62 -5.76 19.97
C VAL A 224 -7.42 -4.88 19.61
N LEU A 225 -6.35 -5.01 20.36
CA LEU A 225 -5.08 -4.35 20.08
C LEU A 225 -4.48 -5.00 18.84
N ASN A 226 -4.30 -4.22 17.79
CA ASN A 226 -3.51 -4.63 16.63
C ASN A 226 -2.10 -4.99 17.11
N LYS A 227 -1.77 -6.26 17.11
CA LYS A 227 -0.43 -6.76 17.45
C LYS A 227 0.32 -7.02 16.15
N PHE A 228 1.59 -6.64 16.13
CA PHE A 228 2.48 -6.89 15.00
C PHE A 228 3.41 -8.07 15.33
N ALA A 229 3.46 -9.06 14.45
CA ALA A 229 4.46 -10.12 14.53
C ALA A 229 5.83 -9.56 14.07
N LYS A 230 6.93 -10.06 14.62
CA LYS A 230 8.28 -9.65 14.23
C LYS A 230 8.90 -10.73 13.35
N SER A 231 9.42 -10.34 12.19
CA SER A 231 10.25 -11.21 11.37
C SER A 231 11.63 -10.58 11.13
N LEU A 232 12.67 -11.38 11.23
CA LEU A 232 14.05 -11.00 10.88
C LEU A 232 14.58 -12.05 9.90
N GLU A 233 14.91 -11.62 8.70
CA GLU A 233 15.60 -12.45 7.72
C GLU A 233 16.99 -11.88 7.43
N VAL A 234 18.00 -12.73 7.47
CA VAL A 234 19.37 -12.40 7.10
C VAL A 234 19.81 -13.35 5.99
N LEU A 235 20.10 -12.81 4.81
CA LEU A 235 20.64 -13.53 3.67
C LEU A 235 22.13 -13.20 3.53
N ILE A 236 22.96 -14.23 3.54
CA ILE A 236 24.41 -14.16 3.35
C ILE A 236 24.73 -14.83 2.02
N PHE A 237 25.37 -14.10 1.11
CA PHE A 237 25.84 -14.57 -0.20
C PHE A 237 27.36 -14.52 -0.29
#